data_afafc96ef6c5638005f7a8db6e26a511
#
_entry.id   afafc96ef6c5638005f7a8db6e26a511
#
_cell.length_a   1.000
_cell.length_b   1.000
_cell.length_c   1.000
_cell.angle_alpha   90.00
_cell.angle_beta   90.00
_cell.angle_gamma   90.00
#
_symmetry.space_group_name_H-M   'P 1'
#
loop_
_entity.id
_entity.type
_entity.pdbx_description
1 polymer ?
#
loop_
_entity_poly.entity_id
_entity_poly.type
_entity_poly.pdbx_seq_one_letter_code
_entity_poly.pdbx_strand_id
1 'polypeptide(L)'
;VYDKSTVPSEDELALFNEVTERWKTSKSTRQIDWDQMYFANQQANALGKETLYYQEERHNDQLAFNFSSIFNHTIDQHNSYIVGVAVNSTKGMHYKKMKDLLGGELYTDVDKFSVRDYGYNSSVIQNDLDNPNKRIGEGDKFGYDYNIFVNKQNVWARYQGDNDGHFNYFVSGKIGSAQISRDGKMRNGRAPKKSLGSSGTAKFLEGAVKAGFTYSINGNHALILNAGYENRAPLAYNSFIAPRIKNDFAHGLRTEKIYNGELTYRFNTPVVSGRITGYYTRFNDQVEMDAFYNDNEARFTYLSMSGIDKENWGVEAAATVKIISNLSLTAIATWSDARYMNNPTAVRTYESE
;
A
#
# COMPACT_ATOMS: atom_id res chain seq x y z
N VAL A 1 -2.64 -18.92 -24.42
CA VAL A 1 -4.03 -18.57 -24.15
C VAL A 1 -4.85 -19.78 -24.57
N TYR A 2 -5.29 -20.60 -23.62
CA TYR A 2 -6.21 -21.70 -23.90
C TYR A 2 -7.58 -21.10 -24.26
N ASP A 3 -8.00 -21.31 -25.50
CA ASP A 3 -9.40 -21.16 -25.86
C ASP A 3 -10.21 -22.25 -25.13
N LYS A 4 -10.97 -21.87 -24.13
CA LYS A 4 -11.82 -22.77 -23.33
C LYS A 4 -12.94 -23.45 -24.14
N SER A 5 -13.07 -23.13 -25.44
CA SER A 5 -14.08 -23.69 -26.34
C SER A 5 -13.65 -24.97 -27.06
N THR A 6 -12.36 -25.33 -27.01
CA THR A 6 -11.84 -26.54 -27.66
C THR A 6 -11.53 -27.63 -26.61
N VAL A 7 -12.07 -28.81 -26.81
CA VAL A 7 -11.68 -30.00 -26.03
C VAL A 7 -10.21 -30.33 -26.42
N PRO A 8 -9.28 -30.43 -25.44
CA PRO A 8 -7.90 -30.76 -25.75
C PRO A 8 -7.80 -32.10 -26.53
N SER A 9 -6.91 -32.17 -27.52
CA SER A 9 -6.59 -33.42 -28.19
C SER A 9 -5.94 -34.38 -27.22
N GLU A 10 -5.92 -35.67 -27.58
CA GLU A 10 -5.26 -36.72 -26.77
C GLU A 10 -3.76 -36.41 -26.57
N ASP A 11 -3.08 -35.86 -27.57
CA ASP A 11 -1.67 -35.47 -27.50
C ASP A 11 -1.45 -34.28 -26.59
N GLU A 12 -2.35 -33.27 -26.60
CA GLU A 12 -2.29 -32.12 -25.65
C GLU A 12 -2.53 -32.55 -24.21
N LEU A 13 -3.44 -33.51 -24.01
CA LEU A 13 -3.72 -34.05 -22.68
C LEU A 13 -2.52 -34.90 -22.17
N ALA A 14 -1.89 -35.71 -23.05
CA ALA A 14 -0.69 -36.49 -22.75
C ALA A 14 0.48 -35.56 -22.35
N LEU A 15 0.73 -34.51 -23.13
CA LEU A 15 1.75 -33.51 -22.85
C LEU A 15 1.48 -32.78 -21.52
N PHE A 16 0.23 -32.38 -21.27
CA PHE A 16 -0.17 -31.76 -20.01
C PHE A 16 0.11 -32.67 -18.81
N ASN A 17 -0.24 -33.94 -18.91
CA ASN A 17 0.01 -34.90 -17.85
C ASN A 17 1.52 -35.14 -17.64
N GLU A 18 2.31 -35.27 -18.71
CA GLU A 18 3.76 -35.39 -18.62
C GLU A 18 4.39 -34.19 -17.93
N VAL A 19 4.05 -32.96 -18.36
CA VAL A 19 4.56 -31.72 -17.77
C VAL A 19 4.16 -31.62 -16.30
N THR A 20 2.91 -31.97 -15.96
CA THR A 20 2.41 -32.00 -14.60
C THR A 20 3.18 -32.93 -13.70
N GLU A 21 3.47 -34.16 -14.15
CA GLU A 21 4.27 -35.14 -13.40
C GLU A 21 5.73 -34.68 -13.25
N ARG A 22 6.33 -34.08 -14.28
CA ARG A 22 7.68 -33.50 -14.19
C ARG A 22 7.72 -32.36 -13.14
N TRP A 23 6.70 -31.49 -13.09
CA TRP A 23 6.59 -30.43 -12.07
C TRP A 23 6.45 -30.99 -10.65
N LYS A 24 5.71 -32.10 -10.46
CA LYS A 24 5.55 -32.73 -9.15
C LYS A 24 6.84 -33.46 -8.69
N THR A 25 7.53 -34.13 -9.57
CA THR A 25 8.61 -35.06 -9.22
C THR A 25 10.01 -34.50 -9.36
N SER A 26 10.23 -33.57 -10.29
CA SER A 26 11.56 -33.01 -10.58
C SER A 26 11.76 -31.62 -9.95
N LYS A 27 12.73 -31.49 -9.04
CA LYS A 27 13.13 -30.21 -8.48
C LYS A 27 13.71 -29.28 -9.55
N SER A 28 14.53 -29.79 -10.48
CA SER A 28 15.14 -29.00 -11.55
C SER A 28 14.11 -28.39 -12.49
N THR A 29 13.02 -29.07 -12.80
CA THR A 29 11.92 -28.53 -13.61
C THR A 29 11.25 -27.32 -12.98
N ARG A 30 11.29 -27.19 -11.65
CA ARG A 30 10.69 -26.08 -10.88
C ARG A 30 11.65 -24.96 -10.58
N GLN A 31 12.91 -25.06 -10.98
CA GLN A 31 13.92 -24.04 -10.78
C GLN A 31 14.10 -23.22 -12.05
N ILE A 32 14.62 -22.01 -11.89
CA ILE A 32 15.03 -21.16 -13.01
C ILE A 32 16.25 -21.83 -13.66
N ASP A 33 16.19 -22.06 -14.96
CA ASP A 33 17.30 -22.53 -15.75
C ASP A 33 18.19 -21.36 -16.17
N TRP A 34 19.17 -21.05 -15.33
CA TRP A 34 20.11 -19.95 -15.55
C TRP A 34 20.98 -20.18 -16.79
N ASP A 35 21.43 -21.41 -17.01
CA ASP A 35 22.30 -21.77 -18.15
C ASP A 35 21.56 -21.51 -19.47
N GLN A 36 20.28 -21.87 -19.52
CA GLN A 36 19.43 -21.59 -20.69
C GLN A 36 19.24 -20.08 -20.93
N MET A 37 19.12 -19.28 -19.88
CA MET A 37 19.01 -17.81 -20.02
C MET A 37 20.31 -17.20 -20.57
N TYR A 38 21.46 -17.58 -20.01
CA TYR A 38 22.76 -17.15 -20.51
C TYR A 38 22.98 -17.58 -21.98
N PHE A 39 22.67 -18.85 -22.30
CA PHE A 39 22.76 -19.36 -23.65
C PHE A 39 21.89 -18.56 -24.65
N ALA A 40 20.64 -18.28 -24.28
CA ALA A 40 19.73 -17.49 -25.11
C ALA A 40 20.27 -16.07 -25.37
N ASN A 41 20.87 -15.43 -24.37
CA ASN A 41 21.49 -14.10 -24.53
C ASN A 41 22.75 -14.16 -25.42
N GLN A 42 23.59 -15.19 -25.29
CA GLN A 42 24.75 -15.40 -26.18
C GLN A 42 24.32 -15.58 -27.64
N GLN A 43 23.24 -16.32 -27.89
CA GLN A 43 22.66 -16.45 -29.22
C GLN A 43 22.12 -15.10 -29.74
N ALA A 44 21.49 -14.31 -28.88
CA ALA A 44 21.02 -12.97 -29.23
C ALA A 44 22.21 -12.04 -29.60
N ASN A 45 23.30 -12.06 -28.82
CA ASN A 45 24.53 -11.29 -29.11
C ASN A 45 25.11 -11.66 -30.48
N ALA A 46 25.24 -12.97 -30.77
CA ALA A 46 25.77 -13.45 -32.05
C ALA A 46 24.95 -12.97 -33.27
N LEU A 47 23.66 -12.66 -33.06
CA LEU A 47 22.74 -12.14 -34.07
C LEU A 47 22.59 -10.60 -34.03
N GLY A 48 23.34 -9.91 -33.17
CA GLY A 48 23.22 -8.47 -32.95
C GLY A 48 21.84 -8.04 -32.43
N LYS A 49 21.14 -8.91 -31.69
CA LYS A 49 19.80 -8.69 -31.14
C LYS A 49 19.85 -8.21 -29.70
N GLU A 50 18.73 -7.65 -29.26
CA GLU A 50 18.50 -7.23 -27.86
C GLU A 50 18.58 -8.41 -26.88
N THR A 51 19.13 -8.15 -25.69
CA THR A 51 19.16 -9.05 -24.56
C THR A 51 17.73 -9.54 -24.23
N LEU A 52 17.55 -10.84 -24.14
CA LEU A 52 16.24 -11.46 -23.91
C LEU A 52 15.93 -11.56 -22.41
N TYR A 53 16.92 -11.92 -21.60
CA TYR A 53 16.80 -12.14 -20.17
C TYR A 53 17.77 -11.23 -19.42
N TYR A 54 17.27 -10.62 -18.34
CA TYR A 54 18.08 -9.76 -17.48
C TYR A 54 17.51 -9.76 -16.06
N GLN A 55 18.30 -9.34 -15.09
CA GLN A 55 17.86 -9.06 -13.73
C GLN A 55 17.70 -7.56 -13.53
N GLU A 56 16.58 -7.15 -12.92
CA GLU A 56 16.36 -5.78 -12.51
C GLU A 56 16.20 -5.66 -11.00
N GLU A 57 16.62 -4.52 -10.44
CA GLU A 57 16.33 -4.13 -9.07
C GLU A 57 15.27 -3.03 -9.09
N ARG A 58 14.17 -3.25 -8.37
CA ARG A 58 13.12 -2.24 -8.17
C ARG A 58 13.32 -1.61 -6.80
N HIS A 59 13.68 -0.35 -6.81
CA HIS A 59 13.93 0.44 -5.62
C HIS A 59 12.68 1.19 -5.19
N ASN A 60 12.39 1.11 -3.90
CA ASN A 60 11.37 1.89 -3.19
C ASN A 60 12.02 2.45 -1.92
N ASP A 61 13.00 3.34 -2.12
CA ASP A 61 13.78 3.92 -1.04
C ASP A 61 13.01 5.05 -0.38
N GLN A 62 13.26 5.28 0.90
CA GLN A 62 12.57 6.32 1.65
C GLN A 62 13.55 7.16 2.46
N LEU A 63 13.38 8.48 2.37
CA LEU A 63 13.98 9.44 3.29
C LEU A 63 12.85 10.11 4.07
N ALA A 64 12.88 9.99 5.39
CA ALA A 64 11.86 10.56 6.27
C ALA A 64 12.49 11.45 7.34
N PHE A 65 11.92 12.64 7.50
CA PHE A 65 12.19 13.54 8.61
C PHE A 65 10.95 13.60 9.49
N ASN A 66 11.13 13.36 10.78
CA ASN A 66 10.06 13.42 11.78
C ASN A 66 10.50 14.32 12.93
N PHE A 67 9.65 15.29 13.27
CA PHE A 67 9.80 16.12 14.44
C PHE A 67 8.51 16.04 15.25
N SER A 68 8.63 15.89 16.57
CA SER A 68 7.50 15.99 17.48
C SER A 68 7.94 16.68 18.79
N SER A 69 7.04 17.48 19.34
CA SER A 69 7.21 18.08 20.65
C SER A 69 5.92 17.92 21.44
N ILE A 70 6.05 17.53 22.68
CA ILE A 70 4.92 17.24 23.58
C ILE A 70 5.12 18.03 24.87
N PHE A 71 4.07 18.75 25.26
CA PHE A 71 3.99 19.44 26.54
C PHE A 71 2.90 18.76 27.38
N ASN A 72 3.24 18.38 28.59
CA ASN A 72 2.33 17.79 29.57
C ASN A 72 2.26 18.69 30.79
N HIS A 73 1.04 18.96 31.28
CA HIS A 73 0.79 19.78 32.44
C HIS A 73 -0.25 19.12 33.35
N THR A 74 0.10 18.95 34.60
CA THR A 74 -0.80 18.47 35.65
C THR A 74 -1.46 19.69 36.29
N ILE A 75 -2.78 19.76 36.17
CA ILE A 75 -3.59 20.88 36.74
C ILE A 75 -3.75 20.65 38.25
N ASP A 76 -4.13 19.42 38.61
CA ASP A 76 -4.34 18.98 39.99
C ASP A 76 -4.11 17.48 40.13
N GLN A 77 -4.49 16.85 41.24
CA GLN A 77 -4.30 15.42 41.51
C GLN A 77 -5.09 14.53 40.55
N HIS A 78 -6.16 15.05 39.93
CA HIS A 78 -7.08 14.30 39.11
C HIS A 78 -7.03 14.69 37.63
N ASN A 79 -6.52 15.88 37.30
CA ASN A 79 -6.67 16.46 35.97
C ASN A 79 -5.33 16.84 35.33
N SER A 80 -5.18 16.51 34.08
CA SER A 80 -4.03 16.92 33.27
C SER A 80 -4.41 17.19 31.83
N TYR A 81 -3.57 17.98 31.16
CA TYR A 81 -3.67 18.11 29.71
C TYR A 81 -2.32 17.92 29.04
N ILE A 82 -2.37 17.46 27.80
CA ILE A 82 -1.22 17.22 26.96
C ILE A 82 -1.48 17.95 25.66
N VAL A 83 -0.47 18.69 25.17
CA VAL A 83 -0.52 19.35 23.86
C VAL A 83 0.70 18.90 23.08
N GLY A 84 0.52 18.60 21.81
CA GLY A 84 1.61 18.16 20.96
C GLY A 84 1.55 18.77 19.58
N VAL A 85 2.72 18.88 18.98
CA VAL A 85 2.89 19.23 17.57
C VAL A 85 3.70 18.13 16.90
N ALA A 86 3.38 17.80 15.65
CA ALA A 86 4.14 16.85 14.87
C ALA A 86 4.29 17.34 13.43
N VAL A 87 5.48 17.15 12.87
CA VAL A 87 5.80 17.40 11.46
C VAL A 87 6.46 16.13 10.91
N ASN A 88 5.96 15.65 9.78
CA ASN A 88 6.53 14.57 9.04
C ASN A 88 6.74 15.01 7.59
N SER A 89 7.93 14.78 7.07
CA SER A 89 8.27 15.01 5.66
C SER A 89 8.91 13.74 5.12
N THR A 90 8.25 13.11 4.16
CA THR A 90 8.69 11.84 3.58
C THR A 90 8.89 12.02 2.08
N LYS A 91 10.04 11.57 1.58
CA LYS A 91 10.36 11.42 0.17
C LYS A 91 10.53 9.93 -0.15
N GLY A 92 9.60 9.38 -0.91
CA GLY A 92 9.74 8.05 -1.52
C GLY A 92 10.44 8.17 -2.88
N MET A 93 11.49 7.40 -3.09
CA MET A 93 12.24 7.36 -4.36
C MET A 93 11.95 6.03 -5.04
N HIS A 94 11.37 6.09 -6.22
CA HIS A 94 10.90 4.94 -6.98
C HIS A 94 11.62 4.88 -8.32
N TYR A 95 12.48 3.89 -8.50
CA TYR A 95 13.22 3.68 -9.73
C TYR A 95 13.60 2.23 -9.91
N LYS A 96 14.03 1.84 -11.09
CA LYS A 96 14.65 0.54 -11.30
C LYS A 96 16.03 0.67 -11.92
N LYS A 97 16.87 -0.30 -11.60
CA LYS A 97 18.23 -0.43 -12.13
C LYS A 97 18.42 -1.76 -12.82
N MET A 98 19.24 -1.77 -13.84
CA MET A 98 19.77 -3.00 -14.41
C MET A 98 20.74 -3.62 -13.41
N LYS A 99 20.45 -4.84 -12.97
CA LYS A 99 21.32 -5.57 -12.06
C LYS A 99 22.34 -6.42 -12.80
N ASP A 100 21.87 -7.19 -13.78
CA ASP A 100 22.70 -8.12 -14.53
C ASP A 100 22.05 -8.39 -15.89
N LEU A 101 22.81 -8.31 -16.95
CA LEU A 101 22.36 -8.60 -18.30
C LEU A 101 22.42 -10.10 -18.64
N LEU A 102 22.86 -10.95 -17.71
CA LEU A 102 22.98 -12.41 -17.88
C LEU A 102 23.75 -12.79 -19.15
N GLY A 103 24.91 -12.12 -19.36
CA GLY A 103 25.73 -12.32 -20.55
C GLY A 103 25.22 -11.65 -21.82
N GLY A 104 24.16 -10.85 -21.75
CA GLY A 104 23.70 -10.01 -22.86
C GLY A 104 24.54 -8.78 -23.03
N GLU A 105 24.64 -8.26 -24.27
CA GLU A 105 25.47 -7.07 -24.59
C GLU A 105 24.64 -5.84 -24.96
N LEU A 106 23.38 -6.06 -25.36
CA LEU A 106 22.55 -5.03 -25.93
C LEU A 106 21.19 -4.95 -25.25
N TYR A 107 20.95 -3.88 -24.50
CA TYR A 107 19.62 -3.57 -23.97
C TYR A 107 19.28 -2.10 -24.19
N THR A 108 18.14 -1.84 -24.82
CA THR A 108 17.65 -0.49 -25.10
C THR A 108 16.50 -0.16 -24.16
N ASP A 109 16.52 1.06 -23.57
CA ASP A 109 15.49 1.54 -22.64
C ASP A 109 14.20 1.94 -23.36
N VAL A 110 13.46 0.93 -23.77
CA VAL A 110 12.11 1.10 -24.37
C VAL A 110 11.09 0.25 -23.63
N ASP A 111 9.86 0.68 -23.69
CA ASP A 111 8.73 -0.11 -23.19
C ASP A 111 8.38 -1.24 -24.16
N LYS A 112 8.75 -2.45 -23.82
CA LYS A 112 8.54 -3.65 -24.65
C LYS A 112 7.03 -3.91 -24.98
N PHE A 113 6.12 -3.52 -24.08
CA PHE A 113 4.68 -3.65 -24.32
C PHE A 113 4.21 -2.63 -25.38
N SER A 114 4.67 -1.38 -25.26
CA SER A 114 4.36 -0.35 -26.26
C SER A 114 4.99 -0.63 -27.63
N VAL A 115 6.14 -1.31 -27.69
CA VAL A 115 6.73 -1.76 -28.97
C VAL A 115 5.78 -2.64 -29.76
N ARG A 116 5.07 -3.56 -29.08
CA ARG A 116 4.08 -4.43 -29.71
C ARG A 116 2.96 -3.61 -30.37
N ASP A 117 2.49 -2.55 -29.69
CA ASP A 117 1.31 -1.80 -30.09
C ASP A 117 1.62 -0.67 -31.08
N TYR A 118 2.82 -0.05 -30.99
CA TYR A 118 3.21 1.15 -31.75
C TYR A 118 4.42 0.94 -32.69
N GLY A 119 5.11 -0.20 -32.59
CA GLY A 119 6.32 -0.49 -33.36
C GLY A 119 7.56 0.27 -32.88
N TYR A 120 8.75 -0.22 -33.30
CA TYR A 120 10.04 0.28 -32.87
C TYR A 120 10.35 1.75 -33.25
N ASN A 121 9.71 2.28 -34.29
CA ASN A 121 9.95 3.64 -34.78
C ASN A 121 9.12 4.71 -34.07
N SER A 122 8.25 4.31 -33.16
CA SER A 122 7.36 5.25 -32.45
C SER A 122 8.07 5.87 -31.24
N SER A 123 7.92 7.17 -31.05
CA SER A 123 8.38 7.87 -29.86
C SER A 123 7.62 7.45 -28.58
N VAL A 124 6.44 6.87 -28.75
CA VAL A 124 5.59 6.39 -27.62
C VAL A 124 6.29 5.29 -26.82
N ILE A 125 7.15 4.50 -27.45
CA ILE A 125 7.86 3.40 -26.76
C ILE A 125 8.99 3.87 -25.85
N GLN A 126 9.45 5.12 -25.96
CA GLN A 126 10.57 5.63 -25.20
C GLN A 126 10.19 5.81 -23.71
N ASN A 127 10.97 5.22 -22.82
CA ASN A 127 10.84 5.48 -21.38
C ASN A 127 11.36 6.87 -21.02
N ASP A 128 12.32 7.39 -21.79
CA ASP A 128 12.82 8.76 -21.66
C ASP A 128 13.05 9.40 -23.03
N LEU A 129 12.16 10.35 -23.42
CA LEU A 129 12.25 11.09 -24.66
C LEU A 129 13.45 12.06 -24.73
N ASP A 130 14.01 12.43 -23.58
CA ASP A 130 15.19 13.30 -23.53
C ASP A 130 16.47 12.50 -23.78
N ASN A 131 16.42 11.17 -23.66
CA ASN A 131 17.49 10.23 -23.97
C ASN A 131 16.95 9.03 -24.78
N PRO A 132 16.47 9.23 -26.00
CA PRO A 132 15.83 8.18 -26.78
C PRO A 132 16.81 7.05 -27.13
N ASN A 133 16.30 5.81 -27.10
CA ASN A 133 17.06 4.59 -27.37
C ASN A 133 18.34 4.45 -26.51
N LYS A 134 18.29 4.95 -25.28
CA LYS A 134 19.41 4.85 -24.34
C LYS A 134 19.84 3.39 -24.18
N ARG A 135 21.14 3.13 -24.32
CA ARG A 135 21.76 1.84 -24.02
C ARG A 135 21.93 1.70 -22.52
N ILE A 136 21.52 0.55 -21.98
CA ILE A 136 21.51 0.27 -20.56
C ILE A 136 22.57 -0.77 -20.24
N GLY A 137 23.49 -0.40 -19.36
CA GLY A 137 24.44 -1.29 -18.73
C GLY A 137 24.07 -1.58 -17.27
N GLU A 138 24.84 -2.45 -16.63
CA GLU A 138 24.67 -2.77 -15.21
C GLU A 138 24.82 -1.53 -14.33
N GLY A 139 23.90 -1.38 -13.37
CA GLY A 139 23.82 -0.22 -12.47
C GLY A 139 23.06 0.98 -13.03
N ASP A 140 22.78 1.03 -14.34
CA ASP A 140 22.02 2.11 -14.94
C ASP A 140 20.54 2.10 -14.51
N LYS A 141 20.00 3.30 -14.31
CA LYS A 141 18.55 3.49 -14.15
C LYS A 141 17.87 3.44 -15.52
N PHE A 142 16.71 2.75 -15.56
CA PHE A 142 15.92 2.58 -16.77
C PHE A 142 14.43 2.38 -16.47
N GLY A 143 13.59 2.54 -17.47
CA GLY A 143 12.16 2.27 -17.41
C GLY A 143 11.36 3.35 -16.69
N TYR A 144 11.67 3.65 -15.43
CA TYR A 144 11.06 4.74 -14.67
C TYR A 144 11.98 5.25 -13.56
N ASP A 145 11.88 6.54 -13.26
CA ASP A 145 12.48 7.20 -12.09
C ASP A 145 11.57 8.37 -11.67
N TYR A 146 11.05 8.31 -10.43
CA TYR A 146 10.20 9.37 -9.87
C TYR A 146 10.26 9.39 -8.35
N ASN A 147 9.93 10.54 -7.77
CA ASN A 147 9.77 10.70 -6.33
C ASN A 147 8.30 10.95 -5.98
N ILE A 148 7.87 10.49 -4.81
CA ILE A 148 6.61 10.89 -4.17
C ILE A 148 6.95 11.60 -2.87
N PHE A 149 6.36 12.77 -2.65
CA PHE A 149 6.51 13.53 -1.42
C PHE A 149 5.21 13.51 -0.65
N VAL A 150 5.32 13.23 0.65
CA VAL A 150 4.21 13.32 1.60
C VAL A 150 4.66 14.17 2.77
N ASN A 151 4.05 15.34 2.93
CA ASN A 151 4.32 16.25 4.02
C ASN A 151 3.08 16.36 4.89
N LYS A 152 3.22 16.11 6.19
CA LYS A 152 2.15 16.19 7.17
C LYS A 152 2.57 17.04 8.35
N GLN A 153 1.64 17.86 8.84
CA GLN A 153 1.82 18.66 10.04
C GLN A 153 0.52 18.70 10.81
N ASN A 154 0.62 18.57 12.11
CA ASN A 154 -0.56 18.63 12.97
C ASN A 154 -0.24 19.18 14.34
N VAL A 155 -1.29 19.70 14.97
CA VAL A 155 -1.35 20.06 16.38
C VAL A 155 -2.49 19.26 16.99
N TRP A 156 -2.27 18.75 18.18
CA TRP A 156 -3.27 18.00 18.93
C TRP A 156 -3.23 18.34 20.40
N ALA A 157 -4.37 18.17 21.04
CA ALA A 157 -4.50 18.33 22.47
C ALA A 157 -5.33 17.19 23.06
N ARG A 158 -5.03 16.81 24.29
CA ARG A 158 -5.77 15.84 25.08
C ARG A 158 -5.96 16.40 26.48
N TYR A 159 -7.18 16.37 26.95
CA TYR A 159 -7.51 16.53 28.35
C TYR A 159 -7.88 15.17 28.94
N GLN A 160 -7.44 14.89 30.13
CA GLN A 160 -7.75 13.64 30.83
C GLN A 160 -7.93 13.90 32.32
N GLY A 161 -8.80 13.10 32.90
CA GLY A 161 -9.08 13.19 34.31
C GLY A 161 -9.52 11.85 34.91
N ASP A 162 -9.49 11.78 36.23
CA ASP A 162 -10.02 10.69 37.01
C ASP A 162 -10.88 11.21 38.17
N ASN A 163 -11.69 10.33 38.75
CA ASN A 163 -12.46 10.58 39.95
C ASN A 163 -12.21 9.44 40.93
N ASP A 164 -11.19 9.61 41.80
CA ASP A 164 -10.82 8.69 42.88
C ASP A 164 -10.75 7.20 42.47
N GLY A 165 -10.29 6.96 41.23
CA GLY A 165 -10.12 5.59 40.68
C GLY A 165 -11.40 4.90 40.22
N HIS A 166 -12.59 5.49 40.36
CA HIS A 166 -13.84 4.92 39.84
C HIS A 166 -14.05 5.24 38.36
N PHE A 167 -13.70 6.45 37.96
CA PHE A 167 -13.86 6.92 36.57
C PHE A 167 -12.56 7.49 36.06
N ASN A 168 -12.15 7.06 34.87
CA ASN A 168 -11.09 7.73 34.11
C ASN A 168 -11.69 8.14 32.76
N TYR A 169 -11.38 9.33 32.31
CA TYR A 169 -11.87 9.83 31.03
C TYR A 169 -10.82 10.66 30.31
N PHE A 170 -10.94 10.70 29.00
CA PHE A 170 -10.21 11.66 28.19
C PHE A 170 -11.04 12.14 27.01
N VAL A 171 -10.71 13.34 26.56
CA VAL A 171 -11.12 13.86 25.26
C VAL A 171 -9.88 14.40 24.56
N SER A 172 -9.77 14.19 23.25
CA SER A 172 -8.67 14.72 22.45
C SER A 172 -9.15 15.21 21.10
N GLY A 173 -8.46 16.25 20.60
CA GLY A 173 -8.68 16.79 19.28
C GLY A 173 -7.36 16.93 18.54
N LYS A 174 -7.40 16.78 17.23
CA LYS A 174 -6.28 16.98 16.29
C LYS A 174 -6.76 17.80 15.12
N ILE A 175 -5.93 18.74 14.68
CA ILE A 175 -6.08 19.42 13.40
C ILE A 175 -4.72 19.44 12.71
N GLY A 176 -4.73 19.24 11.38
CA GLY A 176 -3.51 19.20 10.62
C GLY A 176 -3.74 19.33 9.13
N SER A 177 -2.66 19.28 8.39
CA SER A 177 -2.71 19.24 6.93
C SER A 177 -1.78 18.15 6.38
N ALA A 178 -2.16 17.62 5.23
CA ALA A 178 -1.34 16.71 4.45
C ALA A 178 -1.18 17.24 3.03
N GLN A 179 -0.01 17.07 2.45
CA GLN A 179 0.33 17.46 1.10
C GLN A 179 0.98 16.27 0.40
N ILE A 180 0.51 15.96 -0.79
CA ILE A 180 1.01 14.85 -1.60
C ILE A 180 1.36 15.38 -2.98
N SER A 181 2.57 15.07 -3.46
CA SER A 181 3.01 15.43 -4.80
C SER A 181 3.93 14.37 -5.38
N ARG A 182 4.05 14.33 -6.71
CA ARG A 182 4.98 13.49 -7.46
C ARG A 182 5.94 14.38 -8.25
N ASP A 183 7.17 13.92 -8.42
CA ASP A 183 8.18 14.55 -9.27
C ASP A 183 8.84 13.49 -10.16
N GLY A 184 8.48 13.48 -11.45
CA GLY A 184 9.03 12.58 -12.46
C GLY A 184 10.40 13.03 -12.92
N LYS A 185 11.32 12.08 -13.11
CA LYS A 185 12.69 12.31 -13.56
C LYS A 185 12.94 11.93 -15.01
N MET A 186 11.98 11.27 -15.65
CA MET A 186 12.03 10.83 -17.04
C MET A 186 10.80 11.33 -17.79
N ARG A 187 11.02 11.74 -19.06
CA ARG A 187 9.94 12.16 -19.98
C ARG A 187 9.43 10.93 -20.74
N ASN A 188 8.39 10.32 -20.23
CA ASN A 188 7.83 9.10 -20.83
C ASN A 188 7.07 9.36 -22.13
N GLY A 189 7.32 8.56 -23.16
CA GLY A 189 6.70 8.71 -24.48
C GLY A 189 5.17 8.52 -24.51
N ARG A 190 4.62 7.76 -23.56
CA ARG A 190 3.16 7.59 -23.41
C ARG A 190 2.47 8.81 -22.79
N ALA A 191 3.21 9.62 -22.04
CA ALA A 191 2.69 10.82 -21.38
C ALA A 191 3.72 11.98 -21.43
N PRO A 192 4.11 12.46 -22.63
CA PRO A 192 5.24 13.37 -22.81
C PRO A 192 5.06 14.73 -22.12
N LYS A 193 3.83 15.16 -21.91
CA LYS A 193 3.50 16.44 -21.26
C LYS A 193 3.23 16.31 -19.76
N LYS A 194 3.10 15.09 -19.24
CA LYS A 194 2.63 14.83 -17.87
C LYS A 194 3.51 13.87 -17.08
N SER A 195 4.68 13.51 -17.55
CA SER A 195 5.56 12.52 -16.90
C SER A 195 6.75 13.14 -16.20
N LEU A 196 7.40 14.16 -16.81
CA LEU A 196 8.55 14.86 -16.26
C LEU A 196 8.11 15.98 -15.32
N GLY A 197 8.87 16.17 -14.23
CA GLY A 197 8.66 17.25 -13.26
C GLY A 197 7.48 17.05 -12.32
N SER A 198 7.01 18.14 -11.74
CA SER A 198 6.01 18.13 -10.67
C SER A 198 4.59 17.85 -11.16
N SER A 199 3.86 17.04 -10.39
CA SER A 199 2.41 16.83 -10.57
C SER A 199 1.54 18.01 -10.10
N GLY A 200 2.13 19.04 -9.52
CA GLY A 200 1.42 19.89 -8.58
C GLY A 200 1.26 19.20 -7.24
N THR A 201 0.51 19.85 -6.32
CA THR A 201 0.36 19.36 -4.94
C THR A 201 -1.11 19.21 -4.57
N ALA A 202 -1.51 17.99 -4.24
CA ALA A 202 -2.80 17.74 -3.60
C ALA A 202 -2.70 18.11 -2.11
N LYS A 203 -3.64 18.94 -1.62
CA LYS A 203 -3.65 19.45 -0.24
C LYS A 203 -4.92 19.01 0.46
N PHE A 204 -4.78 18.55 1.70
CA PHE A 204 -5.87 18.04 2.52
C PHE A 204 -5.83 18.68 3.92
N LEU A 205 -7.00 19.03 4.42
CA LEU A 205 -7.18 19.38 5.84
C LEU A 205 -7.53 18.08 6.58
N GLU A 206 -6.77 17.76 7.63
CA GLU A 206 -7.00 16.60 8.47
C GLU A 206 -7.52 17.03 9.84
N GLY A 207 -8.35 16.18 10.45
CA GLY A 207 -8.86 16.43 11.78
C GLY A 207 -9.30 15.14 12.47
N ALA A 208 -9.25 15.13 13.81
CA ALA A 208 -9.77 14.01 14.58
C ALA A 208 -10.30 14.50 15.93
N VAL A 209 -11.31 13.77 16.42
CA VAL A 209 -11.79 13.88 17.80
C VAL A 209 -11.89 12.46 18.35
N LYS A 210 -11.36 12.25 19.57
CA LYS A 210 -11.41 10.96 20.27
C LYS A 210 -11.79 11.20 21.72
N ALA A 211 -12.63 10.31 22.25
CA ALA A 211 -13.00 10.30 23.66
C ALA A 211 -12.96 8.87 24.20
N GLY A 212 -12.61 8.76 25.45
CA GLY A 212 -12.60 7.47 26.16
C GLY A 212 -13.07 7.63 27.58
N PHE A 213 -13.71 6.59 28.09
CA PHE A 213 -14.24 6.50 29.42
C PHE A 213 -13.98 5.12 29.99
N THR A 214 -13.44 5.06 31.19
CA THR A 214 -13.25 3.82 31.94
C THR A 214 -14.02 3.89 33.24
N TYR A 215 -14.87 2.92 33.47
CA TYR A 215 -15.58 2.72 34.73
C TYR A 215 -15.01 1.49 35.47
N SER A 216 -14.36 1.72 36.59
CA SER A 216 -13.89 0.66 37.49
C SER A 216 -15.03 0.21 38.39
N ILE A 217 -15.67 -0.93 38.07
CA ILE A 217 -16.75 -1.50 38.87
C ILE A 217 -16.22 -1.85 40.27
N ASN A 218 -15.00 -2.41 40.32
CA ASN A 218 -14.23 -2.67 41.53
C ASN A 218 -12.74 -2.88 41.12
N GLY A 219 -11.89 -3.24 42.07
CA GLY A 219 -10.46 -3.46 41.82
C GLY A 219 -10.15 -4.52 40.76
N ASN A 220 -11.09 -5.41 40.45
CA ASN A 220 -10.87 -6.53 39.52
C ASN A 220 -11.62 -6.40 38.20
N HIS A 221 -12.59 -5.51 38.09
CA HIS A 221 -13.49 -5.42 36.95
C HIS A 221 -13.65 -3.98 36.46
N ALA A 222 -13.53 -3.78 35.15
CA ALA A 222 -13.71 -2.48 34.53
C ALA A 222 -14.41 -2.58 33.18
N LEU A 223 -15.17 -1.54 32.84
CA LEU A 223 -15.73 -1.27 31.51
C LEU A 223 -14.97 -0.10 30.89
N ILE A 224 -14.56 -0.26 29.64
CA ILE A 224 -13.79 0.76 28.89
C ILE A 224 -14.57 1.03 27.61
N LEU A 225 -14.97 2.28 27.39
CA LEU A 225 -15.60 2.75 26.17
C LEU A 225 -14.67 3.75 25.48
N ASN A 226 -14.38 3.53 24.21
CA ASN A 226 -13.68 4.49 23.36
C ASN A 226 -14.48 4.76 22.11
N ALA A 227 -14.46 6.02 21.66
CA ALA A 227 -15.07 6.43 20.40
C ALA A 227 -14.20 7.49 19.72
N GLY A 228 -14.24 7.52 18.40
CA GLY A 228 -13.47 8.48 17.63
C GLY A 228 -14.05 8.76 16.25
N TYR A 229 -13.72 9.93 15.77
CA TYR A 229 -13.90 10.36 14.39
C TYR A 229 -12.58 10.89 13.87
N GLU A 230 -12.20 10.52 12.66
CA GLU A 230 -11.03 11.05 11.98
C GLU A 230 -11.35 11.33 10.52
N ASN A 231 -10.91 12.48 10.05
CA ASN A 231 -10.86 12.86 8.65
C ASN A 231 -9.37 12.97 8.26
N ARG A 232 -8.92 12.15 7.31
CA ARG A 232 -7.52 12.08 6.92
C ARG A 232 -7.31 12.05 5.41
N ALA A 233 -6.14 12.44 4.95
CA ALA A 233 -5.74 12.32 3.56
C ALA A 233 -5.70 10.85 3.11
N PRO A 234 -5.97 10.57 1.83
CA PRO A 234 -5.79 9.24 1.27
C PRO A 234 -4.33 8.81 1.33
N LEU A 235 -4.08 7.52 1.22
CA LEU A 235 -2.73 7.00 1.12
C LEU A 235 -2.06 7.49 -0.18
N ALA A 236 -0.77 7.81 -0.14
CA ALA A 236 -0.01 8.23 -1.33
C ALA A 236 -0.05 7.17 -2.44
N TYR A 237 -0.10 5.89 -2.09
CA TYR A 237 -0.26 4.77 -3.03
C TYR A 237 -1.54 4.89 -3.87
N ASN A 238 -2.63 5.35 -3.29
CA ASN A 238 -3.92 5.53 -3.94
C ASN A 238 -4.12 6.93 -4.54
N SER A 239 -3.10 7.78 -4.49
CA SER A 239 -3.24 9.18 -4.90
C SER A 239 -2.92 9.45 -6.36
N PHE A 240 -2.27 8.52 -7.06
CA PHE A 240 -1.88 8.67 -8.47
C PHE A 240 -2.37 7.49 -9.31
N ILE A 241 -2.83 7.77 -10.53
CA ILE A 241 -3.37 6.76 -11.44
C ILE A 241 -2.27 5.79 -11.89
N ALA A 242 -1.18 6.33 -12.45
CA ALA A 242 -0.08 5.55 -13.00
C ALA A 242 1.27 6.23 -12.69
N PRO A 243 1.74 6.20 -11.43
CA PRO A 243 2.88 7.02 -11.01
C PRO A 243 4.20 6.66 -11.71
N ARG A 244 4.32 5.48 -12.32
CA ARG A 244 5.49 5.13 -13.14
C ARG A 244 5.54 5.86 -14.47
N ILE A 245 4.38 6.34 -14.97
CA ILE A 245 4.21 6.86 -16.33
C ILE A 245 3.87 8.34 -16.31
N LYS A 246 2.94 8.78 -15.43
CA LYS A 246 2.38 10.13 -15.48
C LYS A 246 2.06 10.72 -14.12
N ASN A 247 1.83 12.03 -14.12
CA ASN A 247 1.61 12.87 -12.93
C ASN A 247 0.14 12.94 -12.48
N ASP A 248 -0.78 12.28 -13.19
CA ASP A 248 -2.22 12.43 -12.96
C ASP A 248 -2.62 11.86 -11.60
N PHE A 249 -3.32 12.67 -10.81
CA PHE A 249 -3.95 12.24 -9.57
C PHE A 249 -5.13 11.30 -9.83
N ALA A 250 -5.41 10.44 -8.87
CA ALA A 250 -6.60 9.59 -8.87
C ALA A 250 -7.88 10.41 -8.95
N HIS A 251 -8.85 9.94 -9.74
CA HIS A 251 -10.13 10.61 -9.87
C HIS A 251 -10.90 10.59 -8.53
N GLY A 252 -11.53 11.73 -8.21
CA GLY A 252 -12.29 11.86 -6.97
C GLY A 252 -11.44 11.86 -5.70
N LEU A 253 -10.13 12.17 -5.81
CA LEU A 253 -9.20 12.21 -4.69
C LEU A 253 -9.69 13.20 -3.61
N ARG A 254 -9.96 12.67 -2.41
CA ARG A 254 -10.50 13.41 -1.26
C ARG A 254 -10.10 12.75 0.05
N THR A 255 -10.36 13.42 1.15
CA THR A 255 -10.16 12.86 2.49
C THR A 255 -11.15 11.72 2.77
N GLU A 256 -10.67 10.68 3.43
CA GLU A 256 -11.52 9.63 3.98
C GLU A 256 -11.98 9.99 5.40
N LYS A 257 -13.16 9.51 5.77
CA LYS A 257 -13.75 9.70 7.10
C LYS A 257 -13.84 8.36 7.81
N ILE A 258 -13.38 8.34 9.05
CA ILE A 258 -13.32 7.12 9.84
C ILE A 258 -14.09 7.36 11.14
N TYR A 259 -15.05 6.49 11.40
CA TYR A 259 -15.80 6.44 12.65
C TYR A 259 -15.42 5.14 13.34
N ASN A 260 -15.07 5.18 14.61
CA ASN A 260 -14.79 3.99 15.38
C ASN A 260 -15.41 4.07 16.77
N GLY A 261 -15.81 2.91 17.29
CA GLY A 261 -16.27 2.72 18.65
C GLY A 261 -15.89 1.35 19.15
N GLU A 262 -15.53 1.25 20.41
CA GLU A 262 -15.23 -0.01 21.07
C GLU A 262 -15.70 -0.01 22.51
N LEU A 263 -16.18 -1.16 22.97
CA LEU A 263 -16.52 -1.43 24.35
C LEU A 263 -15.74 -2.65 24.81
N THR A 264 -14.96 -2.46 25.87
CA THR A 264 -14.14 -3.52 26.47
C THR A 264 -14.59 -3.79 27.89
N TYR A 265 -14.88 -5.04 28.22
CA TYR A 265 -14.94 -5.54 29.59
C TYR A 265 -13.60 -6.17 29.94
N ARG A 266 -12.96 -5.65 30.98
CA ARG A 266 -11.68 -6.15 31.53
C ARG A 266 -11.93 -6.76 32.92
N PHE A 267 -11.33 -7.91 33.16
CA PHE A 267 -11.33 -8.57 34.45
C PHE A 267 -9.92 -9.02 34.83
N ASN A 268 -9.58 -8.91 36.11
CA ASN A 268 -8.26 -9.23 36.63
C ASN A 268 -8.40 -9.78 38.05
N THR A 269 -8.62 -11.09 38.18
CA THR A 269 -8.69 -11.81 39.43
C THR A 269 -7.32 -12.51 39.70
N PRO A 270 -7.06 -13.00 40.93
CA PRO A 270 -5.81 -13.72 41.22
C PRO A 270 -5.56 -14.95 40.35
N VAL A 271 -6.62 -15.59 39.81
CA VAL A 271 -6.53 -16.83 39.02
C VAL A 271 -6.73 -16.58 37.57
N VAL A 272 -7.65 -15.68 37.19
CA VAL A 272 -8.02 -15.44 35.80
C VAL A 272 -7.96 -13.94 35.50
N SER A 273 -7.26 -13.57 34.44
CA SER A 273 -7.27 -12.20 33.90
C SER A 273 -7.58 -12.23 32.41
N GLY A 274 -8.24 -11.18 31.94
CA GLY A 274 -8.57 -11.12 30.52
C GLY A 274 -9.40 -9.91 30.13
N ARG A 275 -9.78 -9.89 28.86
CA ARG A 275 -10.67 -8.87 28.30
C ARG A 275 -11.54 -9.44 27.19
N ILE A 276 -12.69 -8.82 27.02
CA ILE A 276 -13.58 -9.03 25.86
C ILE A 276 -13.85 -7.65 25.30
N THR A 277 -13.60 -7.46 24.01
CA THR A 277 -13.79 -6.17 23.31
C THR A 277 -14.72 -6.39 22.12
N GLY A 278 -15.83 -5.66 22.07
CA GLY A 278 -16.64 -5.49 20.86
C GLY A 278 -16.24 -4.18 20.18
N TYR A 279 -16.07 -4.19 18.87
CA TYR A 279 -15.69 -2.98 18.12
C TYR A 279 -16.48 -2.82 16.82
N TYR A 280 -16.61 -1.57 16.39
CA TYR A 280 -17.18 -1.18 15.11
C TYR A 280 -16.35 -0.06 14.51
N THR A 281 -15.98 -0.19 13.22
CA THR A 281 -15.28 0.85 12.46
C THR A 281 -15.94 1.01 11.10
N ARG A 282 -16.26 2.26 10.74
CA ARG A 282 -16.77 2.61 9.44
C ARG A 282 -15.82 3.57 8.74
N PHE A 283 -15.53 3.25 7.48
CA PHE A 283 -14.77 4.10 6.56
C PHE A 283 -15.73 4.64 5.50
N ASN A 284 -15.68 5.94 5.26
CA ASN A 284 -16.43 6.57 4.18
C ASN A 284 -15.49 7.35 3.28
N ASP A 285 -15.87 7.48 2.00
CA ASP A 285 -15.16 8.28 1.01
C ASP A 285 -13.72 7.80 0.71
N GLN A 286 -13.40 6.52 0.88
CA GLN A 286 -12.07 6.00 0.52
C GLN A 286 -11.82 6.08 -0.98
N VAL A 287 -10.56 6.23 -1.35
CA VAL A 287 -10.07 6.16 -2.73
C VAL A 287 -9.12 4.97 -2.83
N GLU A 288 -9.35 4.11 -3.81
CA GLU A 288 -8.49 2.96 -4.13
C GLU A 288 -8.08 3.00 -5.60
N MET A 289 -6.84 2.62 -5.85
CA MET A 289 -6.30 2.45 -7.18
C MET A 289 -5.98 0.99 -7.41
N ASP A 290 -6.45 0.46 -8.52
CA ASP A 290 -6.09 -0.87 -9.00
C ASP A 290 -5.59 -0.81 -10.44
N ALA A 291 -4.78 -1.78 -10.83
CA ALA A 291 -4.26 -1.87 -12.19
C ALA A 291 -4.18 -3.34 -12.60
N PHE A 292 -4.76 -3.65 -13.74
CA PHE A 292 -4.75 -5.00 -14.28
C PHE A 292 -4.58 -4.98 -15.81
N TYR A 293 -4.07 -6.06 -16.33
CA TYR A 293 -4.02 -6.26 -17.76
C TYR A 293 -5.36 -6.79 -18.26
N ASN A 294 -5.99 -6.03 -19.16
CA ASN A 294 -7.26 -6.42 -19.78
C ASN A 294 -6.97 -7.22 -21.05
N ASP A 295 -7.15 -8.54 -20.99
CA ASP A 295 -6.87 -9.44 -22.11
C ASP A 295 -7.75 -9.15 -23.33
N ASN A 296 -9.00 -8.73 -23.14
CA ASN A 296 -9.91 -8.42 -24.25
C ASN A 296 -9.48 -7.20 -25.06
N GLU A 297 -8.88 -6.23 -24.39
CA GLU A 297 -8.41 -4.97 -24.98
C GLU A 297 -6.89 -4.98 -25.23
N ALA A 298 -6.19 -6.05 -24.81
CA ALA A 298 -4.76 -6.26 -24.92
C ALA A 298 -3.94 -5.07 -24.35
N ARG A 299 -4.38 -4.45 -23.25
CA ARG A 299 -3.73 -3.28 -22.65
C ARG A 299 -3.87 -3.23 -21.13
N PHE A 300 -2.96 -2.50 -20.48
CA PHE A 300 -3.07 -2.18 -19.07
C PHE A 300 -4.20 -1.19 -18.82
N THR A 301 -5.03 -1.50 -17.84
CA THR A 301 -6.17 -0.71 -17.40
C THR A 301 -5.96 -0.29 -15.96
N TYR A 302 -6.10 1.00 -15.69
CA TYR A 302 -6.08 1.58 -14.34
C TYR A 302 -7.50 1.90 -13.92
N LEU A 303 -7.88 1.45 -12.74
CA LEU A 303 -9.20 1.67 -12.17
C LEU A 303 -9.08 2.57 -10.95
N SER A 304 -9.55 3.80 -11.07
CA SER A 304 -9.65 4.75 -9.96
C SER A 304 -11.04 4.65 -9.36
N MET A 305 -11.13 4.12 -8.16
CA MET A 305 -12.38 3.98 -7.42
C MET A 305 -12.44 5.01 -6.30
N SER A 306 -13.52 5.78 -6.23
CA SER A 306 -13.71 6.84 -5.23
C SER A 306 -15.09 6.77 -4.58
N GLY A 307 -15.18 7.23 -3.34
CA GLY A 307 -16.40 7.14 -2.55
C GLY A 307 -16.68 5.72 -2.06
N ILE A 308 -15.63 4.97 -1.74
CA ILE A 308 -15.76 3.63 -1.19
C ILE A 308 -16.13 3.74 0.27
N ASP A 309 -17.23 3.07 0.64
CA ASP A 309 -17.67 2.90 2.01
C ASP A 309 -17.44 1.46 2.47
N LYS A 310 -16.81 1.30 3.63
CA LYS A 310 -16.54 -0.01 4.26
C LYS A 310 -16.95 0.02 5.72
N GLU A 311 -17.34 -1.14 6.24
CA GLU A 311 -17.48 -1.36 7.67
C GLU A 311 -16.74 -2.60 8.11
N ASN A 312 -16.21 -2.54 9.33
CA ASN A 312 -15.59 -3.66 10.01
C ASN A 312 -16.14 -3.69 11.43
N TRP A 313 -16.56 -4.85 11.88
CA TRP A 313 -17.00 -5.06 13.25
C TRP A 313 -16.60 -6.46 13.73
N GLY A 314 -16.50 -6.62 15.04
CA GLY A 314 -16.09 -7.90 15.57
C GLY A 314 -16.02 -7.90 17.08
N VAL A 315 -15.65 -9.08 17.58
CA VAL A 315 -15.40 -9.34 18.99
C VAL A 315 -14.05 -10.01 19.14
N GLU A 316 -13.25 -9.49 20.07
CA GLU A 316 -11.97 -10.07 20.47
C GLU A 316 -12.03 -10.47 21.93
N ALA A 317 -11.54 -11.66 22.26
CA ALA A 317 -11.44 -12.15 23.63
C ALA A 317 -10.01 -12.65 23.88
N ALA A 318 -9.47 -12.29 25.03
CA ALA A 318 -8.20 -12.83 25.50
C ALA A 318 -8.34 -13.14 27.00
N ALA A 319 -7.91 -14.33 27.41
CA ALA A 319 -7.89 -14.72 28.81
C ALA A 319 -6.63 -15.50 29.15
N THR A 320 -6.09 -15.22 30.32
CA THR A 320 -4.96 -15.95 30.92
C THR A 320 -5.42 -16.57 32.23
N VAL A 321 -5.25 -17.86 32.36
CA VAL A 321 -5.55 -18.63 33.57
C VAL A 321 -4.26 -19.10 34.21
N LYS A 322 -4.03 -18.78 35.48
CA LYS A 322 -2.95 -19.36 36.29
C LYS A 322 -3.39 -20.71 36.80
N ILE A 323 -2.78 -21.78 36.26
CA ILE A 323 -3.14 -23.16 36.64
C ILE A 323 -2.44 -23.51 37.96
N ILE A 324 -1.18 -23.17 38.04
CA ILE A 324 -0.34 -23.28 39.28
C ILE A 324 0.63 -22.06 39.29
N SER A 325 1.42 -21.94 40.34
CA SER A 325 2.31 -20.78 40.57
C SER A 325 3.28 -20.49 39.41
N ASN A 326 3.71 -21.52 38.68
CA ASN A 326 4.68 -21.44 37.59
C ASN A 326 4.12 -21.85 36.23
N LEU A 327 2.81 -22.07 36.10
CA LEU A 327 2.15 -22.43 34.84
C LEU A 327 0.91 -21.57 34.61
N SER A 328 0.88 -20.88 33.47
CA SER A 328 -0.28 -20.13 32.99
C SER A 328 -0.63 -20.54 31.58
N LEU A 329 -1.91 -20.58 31.28
CA LEU A 329 -2.44 -20.80 29.93
C LEU A 329 -3.09 -19.51 29.43
N THR A 330 -2.72 -19.06 28.26
CA THR A 330 -3.35 -17.92 27.58
C THR A 330 -4.08 -18.39 26.32
N ALA A 331 -5.34 -18.00 26.20
CA ALA A 331 -6.16 -18.23 25.01
C ALA A 331 -6.60 -16.89 24.41
N ILE A 332 -6.60 -16.80 23.09
CA ILE A 332 -7.04 -15.63 22.32
C ILE A 332 -8.01 -16.12 21.26
N ALA A 333 -9.13 -15.42 21.11
CA ALA A 333 -10.12 -15.67 20.06
C ALA A 333 -10.56 -14.34 19.44
N THR A 334 -10.70 -14.32 18.12
CA THR A 334 -11.21 -13.16 17.38
C THR A 334 -12.25 -13.64 16.36
N TRP A 335 -13.36 -12.93 16.30
CA TRP A 335 -14.34 -13.04 15.25
C TRP A 335 -14.61 -11.67 14.66
N SER A 336 -14.55 -11.56 13.33
CA SER A 336 -14.74 -10.28 12.64
C SER A 336 -15.44 -10.45 11.30
N ASP A 337 -16.12 -9.39 10.87
CA ASP A 337 -16.75 -9.27 9.56
C ASP A 337 -16.37 -7.92 8.94
N ALA A 338 -16.03 -7.94 7.65
CA ALA A 338 -15.64 -6.77 6.88
C ALA A 338 -16.37 -6.76 5.55
N ARG A 339 -17.02 -5.66 5.21
CA ARG A 339 -17.81 -5.57 3.97
C ARG A 339 -17.81 -4.18 3.37
N TYR A 340 -17.96 -4.17 2.04
CA TYR A 340 -18.27 -2.94 1.31
C TYR A 340 -19.76 -2.60 1.51
N MET A 341 -20.04 -1.31 1.70
CA MET A 341 -21.38 -0.82 2.02
C MET A 341 -22.05 -0.12 0.83
N ASN A 342 -21.31 0.10 -0.25
CA ASN A 342 -21.85 0.73 -1.46
C ASN A 342 -21.13 0.23 -2.71
N ASN A 343 -21.64 0.64 -3.87
CA ASN A 343 -20.98 0.53 -5.16
C ASN A 343 -20.30 1.88 -5.46
N PRO A 344 -18.97 1.98 -5.37
CA PRO A 344 -18.26 3.24 -5.59
C PRO A 344 -18.27 3.68 -7.05
N THR A 345 -17.97 4.95 -7.29
CA THR A 345 -17.69 5.43 -8.64
C THR A 345 -16.33 4.90 -9.09
N ALA A 346 -16.28 4.24 -10.24
CA ALA A 346 -15.07 3.76 -10.86
C ALA A 346 -14.80 4.47 -12.20
N VAL A 347 -13.60 5.01 -12.34
CA VAL A 347 -13.13 5.62 -13.59
C VAL A 347 -12.02 4.76 -14.16
N ARG A 348 -12.22 4.30 -15.37
CA ARG A 348 -11.23 3.50 -16.10
C ARG A 348 -10.34 4.41 -16.95
N THR A 349 -9.04 4.24 -16.83
CA THR A 349 -8.03 5.00 -17.57
C THR A 349 -7.03 4.05 -18.20
N TYR A 350 -6.49 4.40 -19.36
CA TYR A 350 -5.46 3.66 -20.06
C TYR A 350 -4.09 4.36 -19.95
N GLU A 351 -3.03 3.63 -20.25
CA GLU A 351 -1.65 4.15 -20.18
C GLU A 351 -1.37 5.25 -21.21
N SER A 352 -2.02 5.19 -22.36
CA SER A 352 -1.75 6.01 -23.54
C SER A 352 -2.56 7.29 -23.63
N GLU A 353 -3.09 7.81 -22.56
CA GLU A 353 -3.81 9.10 -22.54
C GLU A 353 -2.99 10.24 -21.94
#